data_bc6a68382c8274d6aa3a63affaffcf6f
#
_entry.id   bc6a68382c8274d6aa3a63affaffcf6f
#
_cell.length_a   1.000
_cell.length_b   1.000
_cell.length_c   1.000
_cell.angle_alpha   90.00
_cell.angle_beta   90.00
_cell.angle_gamma   90.00
#
_symmetry.space_group_name_H-M   'P 1'
#
loop_
_entity.id
_entity.type
_entity.pdbx_description
1 polymer ?
#
loop_
_entity_poly.entity_id
_entity_poly.type
_entity_poly.pdbx_seq_one_letter_code
_entity_poly.pdbx_strand_id
1 'polypeptide(L)'
;MKKVDSMNILDIIENIKIKTIYGSLPTKVNNISQDSRKITKGDVFVAIKGYTVDGHNYIEKVIAQGAALVIASRYEDYNVQDCAVVVVKEHEIEKIASMLAKKINSGNKVHTVAVTGTNGKTSISTLVHNMLRELGESSSYIGTNGFGKNDDEPIYLGNTTPDVVTLHNKIGELHREDIKNLAFEASSHAMVLGRIYNVDIDVAIFTNLTYEHMDFHGDMQTYAYDKSLLFSTLGNNFSEAKYGVLNKDDEYYSIMSKCLYHQEINYSVLDEVADFYAYNIKQYSENGRYKTTFTLKSPEGEYECQTNYIGDFMVSNVLAAFIAVWLKGYSVEKLVNILPNLGALYGRMEILGEDLPIDIISDFAHTPDGYKKLLEATREIRKNKRTLLLTGMGGGRDISKGPLIGEIISEADYVVITTDSPRDEDVEVLMGTIEKGMTHKNYEKVWFRTDAVKRIIQLAEPGDVVILASKGREDYEILQGGKKVWHSDPVVAIEEAKKKFNVK
;
A
#
# COMPACT_ATOMS: atom_id res chain seq x y z
N MET A 1 16.95 10.10 32.49
CA MET A 1 15.59 9.74 32.05
C MET A 1 14.62 10.81 32.55
N LYS A 2 14.22 11.79 31.71
CA LYS A 2 13.11 12.68 32.05
C LYS A 2 11.83 11.87 31.92
N LYS A 3 11.06 11.75 33.01
CA LYS A 3 9.68 11.27 32.96
C LYS A 3 8.92 12.13 31.94
N VAL A 4 8.49 11.49 30.84
CA VAL A 4 7.50 12.09 29.96
C VAL A 4 6.24 12.25 30.83
N ASP A 5 5.82 13.50 31.05
CA ASP A 5 4.58 13.80 31.79
C ASP A 5 3.44 13.05 31.10
N SER A 6 2.91 12.09 31.82
CA SER A 6 1.74 11.32 31.39
C SER A 6 0.54 12.24 31.37
N MET A 7 0.23 12.85 30.23
CA MET A 7 -1.08 13.47 30.02
C MET A 7 -2.11 12.37 30.33
N ASN A 8 -2.92 12.57 31.33
CA ASN A 8 -3.93 11.61 31.75
C ASN A 8 -4.95 11.45 30.62
N ILE A 9 -5.45 10.23 30.37
CA ILE A 9 -6.55 10.02 29.41
C ILE A 9 -7.74 10.91 29.73
N LEU A 10 -7.96 11.19 31.01
CA LEU A 10 -8.97 12.14 31.50
C LEU A 10 -8.80 13.51 30.82
N ASP A 11 -7.59 14.03 30.67
CA ASP A 11 -7.35 15.35 30.06
C ASP A 11 -7.83 15.38 28.60
N ILE A 12 -7.67 14.27 27.86
CA ILE A 12 -8.17 14.16 26.48
C ILE A 12 -9.69 14.23 26.48
N ILE A 13 -10.34 13.42 27.34
CA ILE A 13 -11.80 13.36 27.43
C ILE A 13 -12.37 14.69 27.92
N GLU A 14 -11.77 15.31 28.92
CA GLU A 14 -12.19 16.61 29.45
C GLU A 14 -12.16 17.71 28.39
N ASN A 15 -11.19 17.69 27.49
CA ASN A 15 -11.07 18.66 26.40
C ASN A 15 -12.09 18.48 25.30
N ILE A 16 -12.79 17.35 25.21
CA ILE A 16 -13.90 17.19 24.26
C ILE A 16 -15.08 18.04 24.77
N LYS A 17 -15.42 19.11 24.03
CA LYS A 17 -16.43 20.07 24.49
C LYS A 17 -17.86 19.56 24.35
N ILE A 18 -18.15 18.77 23.31
CA ILE A 18 -19.48 18.21 23.06
C ILE A 18 -19.43 16.71 23.27
N LYS A 19 -19.83 16.28 24.47
CA LYS A 19 -19.88 14.89 24.87
C LYS A 19 -20.96 14.68 25.94
N THR A 20 -21.39 13.43 26.07
CA THR A 20 -22.14 12.93 27.25
C THR A 20 -21.38 11.75 27.84
N ILE A 21 -21.29 11.69 29.14
CA ILE A 21 -20.59 10.64 29.87
C ILE A 21 -21.58 9.87 30.70
N TYR A 22 -21.62 8.55 30.54
CA TYR A 22 -22.35 7.61 31.34
C TYR A 22 -21.38 6.74 32.13
N GLY A 23 -21.60 6.55 33.42
CA GLY A 23 -20.66 5.87 34.32
C GLY A 23 -19.49 6.75 34.77
N SER A 24 -18.54 6.14 35.47
CA SER A 24 -17.37 6.82 36.05
C SER A 24 -16.14 6.61 35.15
N LEU A 25 -15.49 7.71 34.77
CA LEU A 25 -14.28 7.65 33.93
C LEU A 25 -13.15 6.89 34.66
N PRO A 26 -12.44 5.98 33.97
CA PRO A 26 -11.33 5.25 34.56
C PRO A 26 -10.10 6.17 34.70
N THR A 27 -9.34 6.00 35.77
CA THR A 27 -8.09 6.72 36.02
C THR A 27 -6.94 6.17 35.16
N LYS A 28 -7.03 4.91 34.72
CA LYS A 28 -6.05 4.22 33.88
C LYS A 28 -6.76 3.30 32.91
N VAL A 29 -6.16 3.14 31.74
CA VAL A 29 -6.57 2.14 30.75
C VAL A 29 -5.33 1.38 30.27
N ASN A 30 -5.54 0.17 29.74
CA ASN A 30 -4.44 -0.69 29.27
C ASN A 30 -4.18 -0.50 27.78
N ASN A 31 -5.12 -0.90 26.93
CA ASN A 31 -5.01 -0.85 25.48
C ASN A 31 -6.25 -0.19 24.86
N ILE A 32 -6.25 -0.06 23.55
CA ILE A 32 -7.39 0.46 22.78
C ILE A 32 -7.61 -0.40 21.54
N SER A 33 -8.88 -0.73 21.23
CA SER A 33 -9.23 -1.52 20.05
C SER A 33 -10.61 -1.15 19.49
N GLN A 34 -10.79 -1.31 18.19
CA GLN A 34 -12.08 -1.32 17.49
C GLN A 34 -12.62 -2.76 17.30
N ASP A 35 -11.79 -3.76 17.54
CA ASP A 35 -12.18 -5.17 17.44
C ASP A 35 -12.62 -5.69 18.81
N SER A 36 -13.93 -5.91 18.95
CA SER A 36 -14.54 -6.41 20.20
C SER A 36 -14.00 -7.76 20.66
N ARG A 37 -13.37 -8.54 19.77
CA ARG A 37 -12.78 -9.85 20.11
C ARG A 37 -11.44 -9.72 20.83
N LYS A 38 -10.79 -8.54 20.72
CA LYS A 38 -9.47 -8.23 21.31
C LYS A 38 -9.57 -7.48 22.64
N ILE A 39 -10.78 -7.09 23.05
CA ILE A 39 -11.00 -6.35 24.29
C ILE A 39 -10.81 -7.26 25.51
N THR A 40 -10.01 -6.78 26.45
CA THR A 40 -9.77 -7.38 27.75
C THR A 40 -10.04 -6.38 28.87
N LYS A 41 -9.94 -6.83 30.13
CA LYS A 41 -10.22 -5.99 31.31
C LYS A 41 -9.31 -4.75 31.33
N GLY A 42 -9.93 -3.58 31.45
CA GLY A 42 -9.22 -2.29 31.52
C GLY A 42 -8.93 -1.63 30.17
N ASP A 43 -9.38 -2.22 29.06
CA ASP A 43 -9.17 -1.66 27.73
C ASP A 43 -10.20 -0.59 27.37
N VAL A 44 -9.87 0.17 26.32
CA VAL A 44 -10.77 1.11 25.64
C VAL A 44 -11.33 0.45 24.38
N PHE A 45 -12.65 0.44 24.24
CA PHE A 45 -13.31 0.05 23.01
C PHE A 45 -13.80 1.29 22.24
N VAL A 46 -13.56 1.33 20.92
CA VAL A 46 -14.06 2.38 20.03
C VAL A 46 -15.12 1.78 19.12
N ALA A 47 -16.39 2.19 19.33
CA ALA A 47 -17.52 1.73 18.54
C ALA A 47 -17.69 2.61 17.30
N ILE A 48 -17.22 2.13 16.15
CA ILE A 48 -17.37 2.80 14.86
C ILE A 48 -18.41 2.08 14.01
N LYS A 49 -19.25 2.83 13.31
CA LYS A 49 -20.15 2.31 12.29
C LYS A 49 -19.38 2.10 11.00
N GLY A 50 -18.99 0.84 10.73
CA GLY A 50 -18.37 0.45 9.47
C GLY A 50 -19.38 0.18 8.35
N TYR A 51 -18.89 -0.05 7.14
CA TYR A 51 -19.75 -0.35 5.97
C TYR A 51 -20.51 -1.66 6.10
N THR A 52 -19.94 -2.67 6.75
CA THR A 52 -20.52 -4.02 6.88
C THR A 52 -20.93 -4.36 8.30
N VAL A 53 -20.30 -3.76 9.30
CA VAL A 53 -20.51 -4.07 10.71
C VAL A 53 -20.58 -2.77 11.50
N ASP A 54 -21.60 -2.66 12.37
CA ASP A 54 -21.72 -1.56 13.31
C ASP A 54 -21.10 -1.97 14.66
N GLY A 55 -20.03 -1.29 15.05
CA GLY A 55 -19.33 -1.53 16.32
C GLY A 55 -20.20 -1.31 17.55
N HIS A 56 -21.25 -0.48 17.49
CA HIS A 56 -22.17 -0.23 18.58
C HIS A 56 -22.91 -1.49 19.02
N ASN A 57 -23.15 -2.46 18.14
CA ASN A 57 -23.80 -3.72 18.46
C ASN A 57 -22.97 -4.62 19.41
N TYR A 58 -21.74 -4.25 19.70
CA TYR A 58 -20.84 -5.02 20.57
C TYR A 58 -20.57 -4.34 21.91
N ILE A 59 -21.18 -3.18 22.19
CA ILE A 59 -20.90 -2.41 23.41
C ILE A 59 -21.23 -3.23 24.66
N GLU A 60 -22.40 -3.86 24.77
CA GLU A 60 -22.73 -4.71 25.92
C GLU A 60 -21.73 -5.86 26.12
N LYS A 61 -21.33 -6.49 25.00
CA LYS A 61 -20.35 -7.58 25.04
C LYS A 61 -19.02 -7.12 25.61
N VAL A 62 -18.48 -5.99 25.15
CA VAL A 62 -17.17 -5.49 25.62
C VAL A 62 -17.22 -4.98 27.06
N ILE A 63 -18.34 -4.41 27.51
CA ILE A 63 -18.56 -4.07 28.91
C ILE A 63 -18.52 -5.36 29.78
N ALA A 64 -19.20 -6.42 29.36
CA ALA A 64 -19.15 -7.71 30.04
C ALA A 64 -17.75 -8.35 30.04
N GLN A 65 -16.90 -8.06 29.02
CA GLN A 65 -15.49 -8.46 28.98
C GLN A 65 -14.59 -7.61 29.90
N GLY A 66 -15.12 -6.54 30.49
CA GLY A 66 -14.41 -5.67 31.44
C GLY A 66 -13.73 -4.47 30.77
N ALA A 67 -14.22 -3.99 29.62
CA ALA A 67 -13.79 -2.71 29.08
C ALA A 67 -13.95 -1.61 30.13
N ALA A 68 -12.94 -0.76 30.31
CA ALA A 68 -12.98 0.35 31.23
C ALA A 68 -13.62 1.60 30.64
N LEU A 69 -13.53 1.76 29.32
CA LEU A 69 -14.03 2.91 28.58
C LEU A 69 -14.53 2.49 27.21
N VAL A 70 -15.67 3.06 26.80
CA VAL A 70 -16.21 2.95 25.43
C VAL A 70 -16.36 4.36 24.86
N ILE A 71 -15.87 4.56 23.63
CA ILE A 71 -16.15 5.76 22.81
C ILE A 71 -17.20 5.37 21.77
N ALA A 72 -18.31 6.09 21.71
CA ALA A 72 -19.44 5.77 20.84
C ALA A 72 -20.12 7.04 20.30
N SER A 73 -20.97 6.91 19.26
CA SER A 73 -21.81 8.02 18.79
C SER A 73 -23.24 7.98 19.34
N ARG A 74 -23.64 6.89 19.96
CA ARG A 74 -24.95 6.75 20.60
C ARG A 74 -24.84 5.92 21.89
N TYR A 75 -25.86 6.06 22.75
CA TYR A 75 -26.02 5.31 24.01
C TYR A 75 -27.35 4.59 24.00
N GLU A 76 -27.34 3.35 24.46
CA GLU A 76 -28.52 2.53 24.69
C GLU A 76 -28.36 2.00 26.10
N ASP A 77 -29.17 2.24 27.02
CA ASP A 77 -29.22 1.92 28.45
C ASP A 77 -28.31 0.74 28.93
N TYR A 78 -27.01 0.88 28.72
CA TYR A 78 -26.00 -0.13 29.05
C TYR A 78 -25.71 -0.18 30.53
N ASN A 79 -25.35 -1.36 31.08
CA ASN A 79 -24.86 -1.46 32.45
C ASN A 79 -23.44 -0.89 32.58
N VAL A 80 -23.32 0.33 33.11
CA VAL A 80 -22.07 1.10 33.19
C VAL A 80 -21.46 1.12 34.62
N GLN A 81 -21.68 0.09 35.46
CA GLN A 81 -21.17 0.07 36.85
C GLN A 81 -19.64 0.18 36.91
N ASP A 82 -18.93 -0.59 36.06
CA ASP A 82 -17.45 -0.65 36.01
C ASP A 82 -16.86 -0.14 34.70
N CYS A 83 -17.66 0.51 33.87
CA CYS A 83 -17.26 1.02 32.56
C CYS A 83 -17.83 2.43 32.38
N ALA A 84 -17.08 3.32 31.73
CA ALA A 84 -17.64 4.58 31.24
C ALA A 84 -17.95 4.47 29.73
N VAL A 85 -19.09 5.06 29.33
CA VAL A 85 -19.42 5.27 27.93
C VAL A 85 -19.40 6.77 27.63
N VAL A 86 -18.51 7.20 26.75
CA VAL A 86 -18.40 8.59 26.29
C VAL A 86 -19.02 8.68 24.91
N VAL A 87 -20.13 9.39 24.83
CA VAL A 87 -20.87 9.62 23.60
C VAL A 87 -20.44 10.95 23.00
N VAL A 88 -20.04 10.90 21.72
CA VAL A 88 -19.56 12.04 20.95
C VAL A 88 -20.22 12.09 19.57
N LYS A 89 -20.00 13.13 18.78
CA LYS A 89 -20.50 13.17 17.41
C LYS A 89 -19.84 12.07 16.57
N GLU A 90 -20.59 11.42 15.70
CA GLU A 90 -20.11 10.31 14.88
C GLU A 90 -18.81 10.67 14.11
N HIS A 91 -18.74 11.83 13.47
CA HIS A 91 -17.57 12.29 12.72
C HIS A 91 -16.36 12.72 13.59
N GLU A 92 -16.48 12.69 14.92
CA GLU A 92 -15.37 12.98 15.85
C GLU A 92 -14.76 11.70 16.45
N ILE A 93 -15.37 10.53 16.24
CA ILE A 93 -14.94 9.28 16.86
C ILE A 93 -13.51 8.94 16.47
N GLU A 94 -13.17 8.96 15.17
CA GLU A 94 -11.84 8.62 14.67
C GLU A 94 -10.77 9.61 15.19
N LYS A 95 -11.10 10.89 15.29
CA LYS A 95 -10.19 11.90 15.85
C LYS A 95 -9.90 11.63 17.33
N ILE A 96 -10.94 11.35 18.10
CA ILE A 96 -10.81 11.04 19.52
C ILE A 96 -10.08 9.72 19.74
N ALA A 97 -10.43 8.70 18.96
CA ALA A 97 -9.75 7.41 18.96
C ALA A 97 -8.26 7.56 18.67
N SER A 98 -7.90 8.40 17.69
CA SER A 98 -6.50 8.67 17.34
C SER A 98 -5.73 9.35 18.48
N MET A 99 -6.35 10.32 19.17
CA MET A 99 -5.74 11.01 20.32
C MET A 99 -5.48 10.02 21.46
N LEU A 100 -6.47 9.18 21.79
CA LEU A 100 -6.35 8.15 22.83
C LEU A 100 -5.31 7.09 22.44
N ALA A 101 -5.36 6.58 21.21
CA ALA A 101 -4.44 5.56 20.71
C ALA A 101 -2.99 6.08 20.67
N LYS A 102 -2.76 7.29 20.18
CA LYS A 102 -1.43 7.93 20.21
C LYS A 102 -0.91 8.05 21.65
N LYS A 103 -1.76 8.44 22.58
CA LYS A 103 -1.39 8.60 23.99
C LYS A 103 -1.05 7.27 24.65
N ILE A 104 -1.87 6.25 24.48
CA ILE A 104 -1.66 4.90 25.03
C ILE A 104 -0.37 4.30 24.47
N ASN A 105 -0.08 4.54 23.20
CA ASN A 105 1.08 4.02 22.47
C ASN A 105 2.28 4.99 22.39
N SER A 106 2.31 6.04 23.23
CA SER A 106 3.42 6.99 23.25
C SER A 106 4.74 6.31 23.63
N GLY A 107 5.82 6.69 22.96
CA GLY A 107 7.16 6.13 23.16
C GLY A 107 8.23 6.91 22.42
N ASN A 108 9.33 6.23 22.07
CA ASN A 108 10.39 6.82 21.27
C ASN A 108 9.88 7.20 19.87
N LYS A 109 10.42 8.28 19.30
CA LYS A 109 10.05 8.70 17.94
C LYS A 109 10.44 7.62 16.92
N VAL A 110 9.50 7.26 16.06
CA VAL A 110 9.72 6.44 14.85
C VAL A 110 9.74 7.39 13.66
N HIS A 111 10.80 7.38 12.86
CA HIS A 111 10.85 8.14 11.63
C HIS A 111 9.85 7.57 10.64
N THR A 112 8.89 8.37 10.21
CA THR A 112 7.71 7.90 9.49
C THR A 112 7.60 8.50 8.11
N VAL A 113 7.58 7.63 7.10
CA VAL A 113 7.39 7.97 5.68
C VAL A 113 6.02 7.49 5.23
N ALA A 114 5.18 8.40 4.76
CA ALA A 114 3.84 8.09 4.23
C ALA A 114 3.81 8.26 2.72
N VAL A 115 3.29 7.28 1.99
CA VAL A 115 3.26 7.27 0.51
C VAL A 115 1.84 7.29 0.00
N THR A 116 1.48 8.28 -0.81
CA THR A 116 0.20 8.35 -1.51
C THR A 116 0.37 8.44 -3.04
N GLY A 117 -0.68 8.09 -3.76
CA GLY A 117 -0.79 8.09 -5.22
C GLY A 117 -1.73 7.00 -5.70
N THR A 118 -1.98 6.89 -6.99
CA THR A 118 -2.74 5.77 -7.54
C THR A 118 -1.86 4.52 -7.57
N ASN A 119 -0.73 4.59 -8.24
CA ASN A 119 0.23 3.50 -8.40
C ASN A 119 1.55 3.81 -7.66
N GLY A 120 2.38 2.79 -7.37
CA GLY A 120 3.71 2.95 -6.79
C GLY A 120 3.80 2.94 -5.26
N LYS A 121 2.68 3.09 -4.53
CA LYS A 121 2.68 3.14 -3.05
C LYS A 121 3.41 1.96 -2.39
N THR A 122 3.04 0.75 -2.75
CA THR A 122 3.65 -0.48 -2.20
C THR A 122 5.13 -0.58 -2.57
N SER A 123 5.46 -0.30 -3.84
CA SER A 123 6.86 -0.32 -4.29
C SER A 123 7.72 0.65 -3.50
N ILE A 124 7.27 1.89 -3.33
CA ILE A 124 8.04 2.92 -2.62
C ILE A 124 8.15 2.63 -1.12
N SER A 125 7.06 2.24 -0.45
CA SER A 125 7.12 1.91 0.98
C SER A 125 8.06 0.72 1.25
N THR A 126 8.05 -0.30 0.36
CA THR A 126 8.97 -1.43 0.44
C THR A 126 10.41 -1.02 0.08
N LEU A 127 10.61 -0.16 -0.92
CA LEU A 127 11.94 0.37 -1.27
C LEU A 127 12.57 1.17 -0.14
N VAL A 128 11.82 2.06 0.51
CA VAL A 128 12.30 2.79 1.70
C VAL A 128 12.74 1.81 2.79
N HIS A 129 11.91 0.81 3.06
CA HIS A 129 12.24 -0.24 4.03
C HIS A 129 13.52 -0.99 3.64
N ASN A 130 13.61 -1.50 2.40
CA ASN A 130 14.77 -2.25 1.92
C ASN A 130 16.07 -1.43 1.93
N MET A 131 16.01 -0.14 1.50
CA MET A 131 17.17 0.76 1.56
C MET A 131 17.67 0.95 3.00
N LEU A 132 16.76 1.18 3.95
CA LEU A 132 17.10 1.33 5.36
C LEU A 132 17.68 0.03 5.94
N ARG A 133 17.13 -1.14 5.57
CA ARG A 133 17.70 -2.45 5.96
C ARG A 133 19.10 -2.65 5.40
N GLU A 134 19.34 -2.34 4.12
CA GLU A 134 20.66 -2.43 3.50
C GLU A 134 21.69 -1.48 4.16
N LEU A 135 21.23 -0.35 4.70
CA LEU A 135 22.03 0.57 5.50
C LEU A 135 22.26 0.11 6.94
N GLY A 136 21.69 -1.04 7.35
CA GLY A 136 21.82 -1.60 8.71
C GLY A 136 20.86 -0.99 9.73
N GLU A 137 19.83 -0.23 9.32
CA GLU A 137 18.82 0.30 10.23
C GLU A 137 17.67 -0.69 10.47
N SER A 138 17.07 -0.64 11.68
CA SER A 138 15.79 -1.32 11.92
C SER A 138 14.67 -0.56 11.20
N SER A 139 13.84 -1.28 10.47
CA SER A 139 12.79 -0.69 9.66
C SER A 139 11.56 -1.59 9.58
N SER A 140 10.41 -0.98 9.35
CA SER A 140 9.13 -1.65 9.12
C SER A 140 8.38 -1.01 7.96
N TYR A 141 7.41 -1.74 7.42
CA TYR A 141 6.46 -1.20 6.45
C TYR A 141 5.03 -1.64 6.75
N ILE A 142 4.05 -0.82 6.33
CA ILE A 142 2.63 -1.15 6.37
C ILE A 142 2.03 -0.84 5.00
N GLY A 143 1.36 -1.80 4.39
CA GLY A 143 0.72 -1.60 3.09
C GLY A 143 -0.11 -2.79 2.62
N THR A 144 -0.31 -2.87 1.33
CA THR A 144 -1.05 -3.94 0.68
C THR A 144 -0.46 -5.32 0.99
N ASN A 145 0.87 -5.41 1.08
CA ASN A 145 1.58 -6.63 1.45
C ASN A 145 1.58 -6.92 2.96
N GLY A 146 0.87 -6.13 3.76
CA GLY A 146 0.76 -6.33 5.21
C GLY A 146 1.68 -5.42 6.03
N PHE A 147 1.96 -5.83 7.26
CA PHE A 147 2.89 -5.21 8.21
C PHE A 147 4.12 -6.10 8.35
N GLY A 148 5.24 -5.67 7.82
CA GLY A 148 6.54 -6.34 7.95
C GLY A 148 7.47 -5.56 8.88
N LYS A 149 8.29 -6.28 9.65
CA LYS A 149 9.31 -5.74 10.54
C LYS A 149 10.65 -6.37 10.22
N ASN A 150 11.66 -5.57 9.96
CA ASN A 150 12.99 -6.06 9.58
C ASN A 150 12.88 -7.12 8.46
N ASP A 151 13.27 -8.35 8.75
CA ASP A 151 13.26 -9.46 7.79
C ASP A 151 12.14 -10.49 8.12
N ASP A 152 11.20 -10.12 9.01
CA ASP A 152 10.09 -11.00 9.38
C ASP A 152 9.04 -11.10 8.25
N GLU A 153 8.37 -12.25 8.18
CA GLU A 153 7.23 -12.42 7.30
C GLU A 153 6.10 -11.43 7.64
N PRO A 154 5.51 -10.76 6.65
CA PRO A 154 4.50 -9.74 6.91
C PRO A 154 3.18 -10.32 7.40
N ILE A 155 2.52 -9.57 8.29
CA ILE A 155 1.20 -9.91 8.81
C ILE A 155 0.15 -9.06 8.10
N TYR A 156 -0.83 -9.67 7.45
CA TYR A 156 -1.91 -8.96 6.77
C TYR A 156 -2.82 -8.22 7.77
N LEU A 157 -3.07 -6.93 7.53
CA LEU A 157 -3.86 -6.04 8.40
C LEU A 157 -5.30 -5.78 7.91
N GLY A 158 -5.73 -6.43 6.84
CA GLY A 158 -7.10 -6.29 6.31
C GLY A 158 -7.29 -5.17 5.29
N ASN A 159 -6.53 -4.12 5.35
CA ASN A 159 -6.56 -2.98 4.43
C ASN A 159 -5.14 -2.49 4.14
N THR A 160 -4.95 -1.87 2.97
CA THR A 160 -3.69 -1.19 2.60
C THR A 160 -3.23 -0.20 3.67
N THR A 161 -4.15 0.63 4.16
CA THR A 161 -3.94 1.46 5.35
C THR A 161 -4.92 0.98 6.42
N PRO A 162 -4.47 0.44 7.55
CA PRO A 162 -5.36 -0.04 8.60
C PRO A 162 -6.17 1.09 9.23
N ASP A 163 -7.13 0.75 10.08
CA ASP A 163 -7.85 1.75 10.87
C ASP A 163 -6.90 2.51 11.82
N VAL A 164 -7.35 3.68 12.27
CA VAL A 164 -6.53 4.60 13.05
C VAL A 164 -5.99 4.00 14.34
N VAL A 165 -6.78 3.18 15.01
CA VAL A 165 -6.39 2.53 16.27
C VAL A 165 -5.33 1.46 16.01
N THR A 166 -5.55 0.63 14.99
CA THR A 166 -4.59 -0.40 14.57
C THR A 166 -3.26 0.23 14.15
N LEU A 167 -3.29 1.34 13.38
CA LEU A 167 -2.07 2.03 12.95
C LEU A 167 -1.26 2.54 14.16
N HIS A 168 -1.90 3.24 15.11
CA HIS A 168 -1.23 3.70 16.32
C HIS A 168 -0.74 2.55 17.20
N ASN A 169 -1.48 1.44 17.31
CA ASN A 169 -1.05 0.26 18.04
C ASN A 169 0.21 -0.37 17.39
N LYS A 170 0.30 -0.39 16.06
CA LYS A 170 1.51 -0.85 15.36
C LYS A 170 2.69 0.08 15.57
N ILE A 171 2.49 1.40 15.54
CA ILE A 171 3.53 2.37 15.89
C ILE A 171 4.00 2.15 17.34
N GLY A 172 3.07 1.92 18.29
CA GLY A 172 3.41 1.58 19.67
C GLY A 172 4.17 0.26 19.82
N GLU A 173 3.89 -0.74 18.96
CA GLU A 173 4.66 -1.98 18.87
C GLU A 173 6.10 -1.70 18.45
N LEU A 174 6.30 -0.87 17.40
CA LEU A 174 7.63 -0.45 16.94
C LEU A 174 8.41 0.29 18.03
N HIS A 175 7.75 1.18 18.79
CA HIS A 175 8.38 1.86 19.93
C HIS A 175 8.92 0.87 20.97
N ARG A 176 8.12 -0.15 21.34
CA ARG A 176 8.51 -1.16 22.35
C ARG A 176 9.65 -2.06 21.87
N GLU A 177 9.71 -2.33 20.57
CA GLU A 177 10.73 -3.18 19.94
C GLU A 177 11.97 -2.40 19.45
N ASP A 178 12.03 -1.10 19.73
CA ASP A 178 13.10 -0.18 19.31
C ASP A 178 13.35 -0.14 17.79
N ILE A 179 12.29 -0.34 17.00
CA ILE A 179 12.32 -0.17 15.55
C ILE A 179 12.20 1.31 15.22
N LYS A 180 13.16 1.83 14.45
CA LYS A 180 13.37 3.27 14.28
C LYS A 180 12.59 3.88 13.11
N ASN A 181 12.18 3.06 12.14
CA ASN A 181 11.64 3.54 10.86
C ASN A 181 10.36 2.82 10.50
N LEU A 182 9.40 3.58 9.96
CA LEU A 182 8.16 3.08 9.38
C LEU A 182 7.92 3.73 8.03
N ALA A 183 7.76 2.93 6.99
CA ALA A 183 7.20 3.39 5.71
C ALA A 183 5.79 2.83 5.55
N PHE A 184 4.79 3.64 5.23
CA PHE A 184 3.43 3.14 5.08
C PHE A 184 2.66 3.72 3.90
N GLU A 185 1.76 2.92 3.36
CA GLU A 185 0.86 3.33 2.29
C GLU A 185 -0.29 4.14 2.87
N ALA A 186 -0.47 5.37 2.41
CA ALA A 186 -1.55 6.27 2.75
C ALA A 186 -2.55 6.33 1.58
N SER A 187 -3.58 5.48 1.61
CA SER A 187 -4.61 5.44 0.55
C SER A 187 -5.55 6.65 0.64
N SER A 188 -6.17 7.04 -0.47
CA SER A 188 -7.16 8.14 -0.49
C SER A 188 -8.35 7.88 0.45
N HIS A 189 -8.83 6.65 0.51
CA HIS A 189 -9.84 6.24 1.49
C HIS A 189 -9.36 6.47 2.94
N ALA A 190 -8.08 6.22 3.22
CA ALA A 190 -7.53 6.42 4.56
C ALA A 190 -7.51 7.89 4.97
N MET A 191 -7.29 8.81 4.03
CA MET A 191 -7.37 10.24 4.28
C MET A 191 -8.80 10.64 4.66
N VAL A 192 -9.77 10.31 3.79
CA VAL A 192 -11.18 10.67 3.96
C VAL A 192 -11.76 10.05 5.24
N LEU A 193 -11.41 8.80 5.53
CA LEU A 193 -11.90 8.05 6.71
C LEU A 193 -11.07 8.30 7.98
N GLY A 194 -10.14 9.25 7.98
CA GLY A 194 -9.37 9.64 9.16
C GLY A 194 -8.43 8.57 9.72
N ARG A 195 -8.05 7.55 8.93
CA ARG A 195 -7.21 6.43 9.40
C ARG A 195 -5.79 6.83 9.78
N ILE A 196 -5.33 8.00 9.32
CA ILE A 196 -3.99 8.53 9.62
C ILE A 196 -4.00 9.72 10.58
N TYR A 197 -5.13 10.03 11.22
CA TYR A 197 -5.21 11.13 12.17
C TYR A 197 -4.16 10.99 13.28
N ASN A 198 -3.51 12.11 13.61
CA ASN A 198 -2.48 12.23 14.65
C ASN A 198 -1.23 11.36 14.45
N VAL A 199 -1.01 10.76 13.29
CA VAL A 199 0.27 10.12 12.96
C VAL A 199 1.32 11.20 12.75
N ASP A 200 2.46 11.09 13.44
CA ASP A 200 3.59 11.99 13.23
C ASP A 200 4.35 11.55 11.97
N ILE A 201 4.09 12.23 10.86
CA ILE A 201 4.71 11.95 9.56
C ILE A 201 5.88 12.90 9.37
N ASP A 202 7.07 12.37 9.07
CA ASP A 202 8.28 13.14 8.77
C ASP A 202 8.43 13.45 7.28
N VAL A 203 8.06 12.47 6.43
CA VAL A 203 8.12 12.58 4.97
C VAL A 203 6.82 12.11 4.35
N ALA A 204 6.20 12.94 3.53
CA ALA A 204 5.03 12.61 2.73
C ALA A 204 5.42 12.53 1.25
N ILE A 205 5.10 11.42 0.58
CA ILE A 205 5.46 11.16 -0.82
C ILE A 205 4.21 11.14 -1.70
N PHE A 206 4.25 11.87 -2.83
CA PHE A 206 3.28 11.78 -3.91
C PHE A 206 3.89 11.09 -5.12
N THR A 207 3.21 10.07 -5.64
CA THR A 207 3.69 9.28 -6.78
C THR A 207 3.05 9.70 -8.11
N ASN A 208 1.75 9.52 -8.23
CA ASN A 208 0.95 9.83 -9.43
C ASN A 208 -0.54 9.78 -9.12
N LEU A 209 -1.34 10.33 -10.05
CA LEU A 209 -2.79 10.23 -9.99
C LEU A 209 -3.36 9.83 -11.35
N THR A 210 -4.01 8.68 -11.44
CA THR A 210 -4.69 8.18 -12.63
C THR A 210 -6.11 7.74 -12.29
N TYR A 211 -6.96 7.56 -13.30
CA TYR A 211 -8.38 7.25 -13.13
C TYR A 211 -8.58 5.94 -12.34
N GLU A 212 -9.04 6.06 -11.11
CA GLU A 212 -9.39 4.96 -10.21
C GLU A 212 -10.27 5.43 -9.05
N HIS A 213 -11.05 4.53 -8.45
CA HIS A 213 -11.90 4.82 -7.28
C HIS A 213 -12.95 5.92 -7.49
N MET A 214 -13.48 6.09 -8.71
CA MET A 214 -14.51 7.07 -9.01
C MET A 214 -15.85 6.75 -8.36
N ASP A 215 -16.10 5.49 -8.03
CA ASP A 215 -17.21 5.02 -7.21
C ASP A 215 -17.22 5.64 -5.80
N PHE A 216 -16.04 5.97 -5.26
CA PHE A 216 -15.89 6.57 -3.94
C PHE A 216 -15.71 8.11 -4.00
N HIS A 217 -14.87 8.60 -4.92
CA HIS A 217 -14.47 10.01 -4.99
C HIS A 217 -15.37 10.85 -5.92
N GLY A 218 -16.11 10.21 -6.84
CA GLY A 218 -17.00 10.85 -7.80
C GLY A 218 -16.26 11.42 -9.02
N ASP A 219 -15.20 12.19 -8.84
CA ASP A 219 -14.41 12.79 -9.92
C ASP A 219 -12.91 12.89 -9.57
N MET A 220 -12.08 13.14 -10.59
CA MET A 220 -10.63 13.23 -10.45
C MET A 220 -10.15 14.42 -9.62
N GLN A 221 -10.90 15.53 -9.60
CA GLN A 221 -10.56 16.71 -8.82
C GLN A 221 -10.73 16.43 -7.32
N THR A 222 -11.84 15.80 -6.93
CA THR A 222 -12.10 15.33 -5.57
C THR A 222 -11.07 14.31 -5.16
N TYR A 223 -10.72 13.36 -6.05
CA TYR A 223 -9.70 12.36 -5.79
C TYR A 223 -8.31 12.98 -5.54
N ALA A 224 -7.93 14.00 -6.33
CA ALA A 224 -6.70 14.76 -6.13
C ALA A 224 -6.71 15.49 -4.78
N TYR A 225 -7.83 16.16 -4.46
CA TYR A 225 -8.00 16.85 -3.19
C TYR A 225 -7.86 15.88 -2.01
N ASP A 226 -8.56 14.74 -2.04
CA ASP A 226 -8.49 13.75 -0.97
C ASP A 226 -7.07 13.22 -0.72
N LYS A 227 -6.27 13.02 -1.78
CA LYS A 227 -4.86 12.67 -1.62
C LYS A 227 -4.00 13.81 -1.10
N SER A 228 -4.31 15.06 -1.48
CA SER A 228 -3.57 16.23 -1.02
C SER A 228 -3.68 16.47 0.49
N LEU A 229 -4.70 15.89 1.14
CA LEU A 229 -4.84 15.92 2.60
C LEU A 229 -3.62 15.35 3.32
N LEU A 230 -2.88 14.39 2.72
CA LEU A 230 -1.65 13.88 3.30
C LEU A 230 -0.65 15.01 3.57
N PHE A 231 -0.47 15.94 2.64
CA PHE A 231 0.50 17.03 2.75
C PHE A 231 0.08 18.07 3.78
N SER A 232 -1.22 18.34 3.89
CA SER A 232 -1.76 19.22 4.94
C SER A 232 -1.65 18.60 6.34
N THR A 233 -1.59 17.27 6.48
CA THR A 233 -1.40 16.61 7.80
C THR A 233 0.01 16.81 8.38
N LEU A 234 1.00 17.19 7.58
CA LEU A 234 2.32 17.59 8.08
C LEU A 234 2.22 18.84 8.98
N GLY A 235 1.16 19.61 8.84
CA GLY A 235 0.89 20.82 9.63
C GLY A 235 1.73 22.00 9.20
N ASN A 236 1.81 23.01 10.07
CA ASN A 236 2.55 24.26 9.84
C ASN A 236 3.51 24.59 10.98
N ASN A 237 3.86 23.61 11.80
CA ASN A 237 4.83 23.80 12.88
C ASN A 237 6.24 23.48 12.36
N PHE A 238 7.05 24.53 12.17
CA PHE A 238 8.43 24.44 11.65
C PHE A 238 9.48 24.14 12.72
N SER A 239 9.10 23.81 13.94
CA SER A 239 10.06 23.40 14.99
C SER A 239 10.73 22.06 14.68
N GLU A 240 10.11 21.22 13.84
CA GLU A 240 10.67 19.99 13.31
C GLU A 240 10.69 20.05 11.79
N ALA A 241 11.78 19.57 11.19
CA ALA A 241 11.89 19.47 9.74
C ALA A 241 10.99 18.33 9.23
N LYS A 242 10.08 18.67 8.33
CA LYS A 242 9.22 17.73 7.61
C LYS A 242 9.28 18.02 6.12
N TYR A 243 9.02 17.03 5.30
CA TYR A 243 9.25 17.13 3.86
C TYR A 243 8.10 16.55 3.05
N GLY A 244 7.79 17.21 1.94
CA GLY A 244 6.98 16.63 0.86
C GLY A 244 7.88 16.24 -0.29
N VAL A 245 7.82 14.97 -0.72
CA VAL A 245 8.55 14.45 -1.88
C VAL A 245 7.55 14.26 -3.01
N LEU A 246 7.64 15.09 -4.05
CA LEU A 246 6.59 15.23 -5.06
C LEU A 246 7.09 14.85 -6.45
N ASN A 247 6.34 13.97 -7.13
CA ASN A 247 6.58 13.65 -8.54
C ASN A 247 6.15 14.83 -9.43
N LYS A 248 7.11 15.49 -10.07
CA LYS A 248 6.89 16.65 -10.93
C LYS A 248 6.35 16.29 -12.31
N ASP A 249 6.44 15.01 -12.71
CA ASP A 249 5.95 14.53 -13.99
C ASP A 249 4.42 14.35 -14.01
N ASP A 250 3.75 14.40 -12.85
CA ASP A 250 2.31 14.19 -12.75
C ASP A 250 1.53 15.52 -12.86
N GLU A 251 0.44 15.52 -13.62
CA GLU A 251 -0.40 16.71 -13.84
C GLU A 251 -1.00 17.29 -12.55
N TYR A 252 -1.20 16.47 -11.52
CA TYR A 252 -1.74 16.88 -10.22
C TYR A 252 -0.67 17.34 -9.22
N TYR A 253 0.60 17.36 -9.61
CA TYR A 253 1.71 17.86 -8.79
C TYR A 253 1.38 19.22 -8.14
N SER A 254 0.86 20.16 -8.91
CA SER A 254 0.58 21.51 -8.41
C SER A 254 -0.48 21.57 -7.30
N ILE A 255 -1.40 20.60 -7.25
CA ILE A 255 -2.40 20.49 -6.17
C ILE A 255 -1.72 20.01 -4.88
N MET A 256 -0.85 19.01 -4.98
CA MET A 256 -0.10 18.47 -3.83
C MET A 256 0.84 19.54 -3.24
N SER A 257 1.59 20.21 -4.11
CA SER A 257 2.49 21.32 -3.73
C SER A 257 1.77 22.45 -2.98
N LYS A 258 0.59 22.86 -3.44
CA LYS A 258 -0.21 23.90 -2.79
C LYS A 258 -0.68 23.55 -1.37
N CYS A 259 -0.83 22.27 -1.05
CA CYS A 259 -1.28 21.79 0.26
C CYS A 259 -0.10 21.53 1.22
N LEU A 260 1.12 21.65 0.75
CA LEU A 260 2.34 21.44 1.53
C LEU A 260 2.83 22.76 2.11
N TYR A 261 2.92 22.86 3.44
CA TYR A 261 3.48 24.02 4.13
C TYR A 261 4.96 23.86 4.48
N HIS A 262 5.46 22.63 4.50
CA HIS A 262 6.85 22.28 4.77
C HIS A 262 7.70 22.30 3.50
N GLN A 263 8.97 21.93 3.63
CA GLN A 263 9.90 21.93 2.52
C GLN A 263 9.49 20.90 1.45
N GLU A 264 9.47 21.33 0.21
CA GLU A 264 9.24 20.50 -0.96
C GLU A 264 10.58 20.05 -1.53
N ILE A 265 10.66 18.76 -1.89
CA ILE A 265 11.69 18.16 -2.73
C ILE A 265 10.97 17.50 -3.90
N ASN A 266 11.26 17.94 -5.11
CA ASN A 266 10.61 17.33 -6.29
C ASN A 266 11.57 16.44 -7.06
N TYR A 267 10.99 15.45 -7.75
CA TYR A 267 11.73 14.52 -8.57
C TYR A 267 11.05 14.29 -9.91
N SER A 268 11.84 13.92 -10.91
CA SER A 268 11.36 13.70 -12.27
C SER A 268 12.24 12.70 -13.04
N VAL A 269 11.65 12.07 -14.03
CA VAL A 269 12.35 11.34 -15.12
C VAL A 269 12.17 12.04 -16.47
N LEU A 270 11.43 13.17 -16.52
CA LEU A 270 11.12 13.94 -17.72
C LEU A 270 11.64 15.38 -17.69
N ASP A 271 11.71 16.01 -16.51
CA ASP A 271 12.06 17.43 -16.34
C ASP A 271 13.42 17.60 -15.65
N GLU A 272 14.41 18.08 -16.38
CA GLU A 272 15.79 18.33 -15.91
C GLU A 272 15.92 19.42 -14.82
N VAL A 273 14.86 20.21 -14.60
CA VAL A 273 14.82 21.29 -13.58
C VAL A 273 14.40 20.75 -12.21
N ALA A 274 14.02 19.48 -12.10
CA ALA A 274 13.71 18.88 -10.82
C ALA A 274 14.94 18.82 -9.89
N ASP A 275 14.70 18.82 -8.56
CA ASP A 275 15.75 18.70 -7.55
C ASP A 275 16.52 17.38 -7.68
N PHE A 276 15.78 16.30 -8.01
CA PHE A 276 16.33 14.99 -8.36
C PHE A 276 15.82 14.59 -9.74
N TYR A 277 16.72 14.38 -10.68
CA TYR A 277 16.38 14.05 -12.06
C TYR A 277 17.14 12.82 -12.54
N ALA A 278 16.41 11.79 -13.00
CA ALA A 278 17.01 10.62 -13.62
C ALA A 278 16.83 10.66 -15.14
N TYR A 279 17.91 10.46 -15.85
CA TYR A 279 17.94 10.47 -17.32
C TYR A 279 18.89 9.42 -17.87
N ASN A 280 19.00 9.27 -19.18
CA ASN A 280 19.76 8.18 -19.82
C ASN A 280 19.35 6.78 -19.34
N ILE A 281 18.06 6.59 -19.04
CA ILE A 281 17.54 5.32 -18.55
C ILE A 281 17.71 4.25 -19.62
N LYS A 282 18.39 3.16 -19.31
CA LYS A 282 18.64 2.04 -20.20
C LYS A 282 18.40 0.72 -19.49
N GLN A 283 17.63 -0.15 -20.12
CA GLN A 283 17.37 -1.50 -19.68
C GLN A 283 18.21 -2.49 -20.49
N TYR A 284 18.74 -3.49 -19.82
CA TYR A 284 19.49 -4.57 -20.46
C TYR A 284 19.43 -5.86 -19.66
N SER A 285 19.79 -6.97 -20.27
CA SER A 285 19.93 -8.26 -19.60
C SER A 285 21.39 -8.65 -19.55
N GLU A 286 21.83 -9.08 -18.37
CA GLU A 286 23.16 -9.60 -18.15
C GLU A 286 23.09 -10.91 -17.34
N ASN A 287 23.63 -12.00 -17.89
CA ASN A 287 23.59 -13.34 -17.29
C ASN A 287 22.17 -13.81 -16.91
N GLY A 288 21.16 -13.51 -17.74
CA GLY A 288 19.76 -13.86 -17.49
C GLY A 288 19.04 -12.97 -16.49
N ARG A 289 19.70 -11.95 -15.94
CA ARG A 289 19.12 -10.98 -15.02
C ARG A 289 18.89 -9.63 -15.72
N TYR A 290 17.75 -9.06 -15.48
CA TYR A 290 17.41 -7.75 -16.03
C TYR A 290 17.88 -6.64 -15.08
N LYS A 291 18.43 -5.59 -15.67
CA LYS A 291 18.99 -4.43 -14.98
C LYS A 291 18.58 -3.14 -15.66
N THR A 292 18.52 -2.08 -14.88
CA THR A 292 18.32 -0.71 -15.40
C THR A 292 19.47 0.17 -14.89
N THR A 293 20.09 0.91 -15.82
CA THR A 293 21.04 1.97 -15.50
C THR A 293 20.44 3.33 -15.83
N PHE A 294 20.85 4.35 -15.10
CA PHE A 294 20.44 5.74 -15.34
C PHE A 294 21.46 6.69 -14.71
N THR A 295 21.52 7.92 -15.24
CA THR A 295 22.29 9.00 -14.61
C THR A 295 21.36 9.76 -13.66
N LEU A 296 21.75 9.92 -12.40
CA LEU A 296 21.05 10.70 -11.39
C LEU A 296 21.72 12.08 -11.24
N LYS A 297 21.00 13.15 -11.54
CA LYS A 297 21.34 14.52 -11.14
C LYS A 297 20.67 14.81 -9.80
N SER A 298 21.45 15.30 -8.84
CA SER A 298 21.01 15.57 -7.47
C SER A 298 21.65 16.87 -6.94
N PRO A 299 21.23 17.38 -5.77
CA PRO A 299 21.90 18.51 -5.11
C PRO A 299 23.39 18.26 -4.78
N GLU A 300 23.82 17.00 -4.67
CA GLU A 300 25.22 16.62 -4.36
C GLU A 300 26.07 16.34 -5.61
N GLY A 301 25.48 16.40 -6.81
CA GLY A 301 26.17 16.15 -8.08
C GLY A 301 25.47 15.09 -8.96
N GLU A 302 26.20 14.62 -9.96
CA GLU A 302 25.71 13.59 -10.89
C GLU A 302 26.39 12.25 -10.63
N TYR A 303 25.56 11.17 -10.70
CA TYR A 303 25.98 9.82 -10.36
C TYR A 303 25.43 8.80 -11.38
N GLU A 304 26.26 7.85 -11.79
CA GLU A 304 25.78 6.69 -12.54
C GLU A 304 25.18 5.67 -11.57
N CYS A 305 23.93 5.30 -11.81
CA CYS A 305 23.14 4.42 -10.99
C CYS A 305 22.79 3.12 -11.70
N GLN A 306 22.72 2.03 -10.96
CA GLN A 306 22.24 0.73 -11.43
C GLN A 306 21.23 0.15 -10.45
N THR A 307 20.17 -0.46 -10.97
CA THR A 307 19.17 -1.16 -10.17
C THR A 307 18.73 -2.45 -10.88
N ASN A 308 18.17 -3.40 -10.12
CA ASN A 308 17.59 -4.63 -10.63
C ASN A 308 16.09 -4.49 -10.99
N TYR A 309 15.53 -3.28 -10.88
CA TYR A 309 14.13 -3.01 -11.21
C TYR A 309 14.00 -2.52 -12.65
N ILE A 310 12.89 -2.89 -13.30
CA ILE A 310 12.68 -2.69 -14.74
C ILE A 310 11.55 -1.68 -14.95
N GLY A 311 11.76 -0.77 -15.92
CA GLY A 311 10.80 0.26 -16.31
C GLY A 311 11.10 1.64 -15.75
N ASP A 312 10.83 2.67 -16.55
CA ASP A 312 11.05 4.07 -16.18
C ASP A 312 10.23 4.46 -14.94
N PHE A 313 9.00 3.92 -14.83
CA PHE A 313 8.17 4.14 -13.65
C PHE A 313 8.81 3.54 -12.38
N MET A 314 9.60 2.46 -12.51
CA MET A 314 10.34 1.91 -11.37
C MET A 314 11.54 2.79 -11.01
N VAL A 315 12.20 3.43 -11.97
CA VAL A 315 13.22 4.46 -11.69
C VAL A 315 12.59 5.62 -10.93
N SER A 316 11.42 6.09 -11.35
CA SER A 316 10.66 7.12 -10.62
C SER A 316 10.32 6.70 -9.17
N ASN A 317 9.90 5.44 -8.95
CA ASN A 317 9.66 4.91 -7.60
C ASN A 317 10.96 4.83 -6.77
N VAL A 318 12.07 4.42 -7.39
CA VAL A 318 13.40 4.40 -6.76
C VAL A 318 13.81 5.79 -6.32
N LEU A 319 13.64 6.82 -7.19
CA LEU A 319 13.95 8.22 -6.84
C LEU A 319 13.16 8.67 -5.61
N ALA A 320 11.85 8.41 -5.57
CA ALA A 320 11.00 8.80 -4.44
C ALA A 320 11.47 8.18 -3.12
N ALA A 321 11.79 6.88 -3.13
CA ALA A 321 12.31 6.17 -1.95
C ALA A 321 13.72 6.65 -1.57
N PHE A 322 14.58 6.86 -2.56
CA PHE A 322 15.94 7.36 -2.42
C PHE A 322 15.96 8.72 -1.69
N ILE A 323 15.11 9.65 -2.13
CA ILE A 323 14.99 10.98 -1.52
C ILE A 323 14.52 10.86 -0.07
N ALA A 324 13.53 10.01 0.23
CA ALA A 324 13.05 9.83 1.59
C ALA A 324 14.15 9.30 2.53
N VAL A 325 15.04 8.45 2.03
CA VAL A 325 16.20 7.96 2.81
C VAL A 325 17.33 8.98 2.85
N TRP A 326 17.57 9.75 1.76
CA TRP A 326 18.54 10.85 1.74
C TRP A 326 18.20 11.92 2.78
N LEU A 327 16.93 12.26 2.96
CA LEU A 327 16.44 13.21 3.96
C LEU A 327 16.76 12.79 5.41
N LYS A 328 17.14 11.56 5.66
CA LYS A 328 17.68 11.12 6.96
C LYS A 328 19.16 11.50 7.18
N GLY A 329 19.81 12.07 6.17
CA GLY A 329 21.22 12.53 6.26
C GLY A 329 22.24 11.56 5.67
N TYR A 330 21.83 10.58 4.86
CA TYR A 330 22.75 9.76 4.08
C TYR A 330 23.22 10.54 2.84
N SER A 331 24.51 10.41 2.46
CA SER A 331 25.01 10.98 1.21
C SER A 331 24.44 10.27 -0.02
N VAL A 332 24.28 10.99 -1.11
CA VAL A 332 23.86 10.44 -2.41
C VAL A 332 24.78 9.28 -2.83
N GLU A 333 26.10 9.43 -2.72
CA GLU A 333 27.07 8.38 -3.06
C GLU A 333 26.80 7.07 -2.29
N LYS A 334 26.54 7.15 -0.98
CA LYS A 334 26.24 5.97 -0.16
C LYS A 334 24.97 5.28 -0.61
N LEU A 335 23.94 6.04 -0.96
CA LEU A 335 22.67 5.51 -1.43
C LEU A 335 22.79 4.90 -2.83
N VAL A 336 23.54 5.50 -3.74
CA VAL A 336 23.82 4.94 -5.08
C VAL A 336 24.48 3.57 -4.97
N ASN A 337 25.43 3.41 -4.05
CA ASN A 337 26.18 2.16 -3.86
C ASN A 337 25.31 0.99 -3.37
N ILE A 338 24.18 1.23 -2.71
CA ILE A 338 23.28 0.15 -2.26
C ILE A 338 22.20 -0.24 -3.29
N LEU A 339 21.92 0.59 -4.30
CA LEU A 339 20.84 0.32 -5.27
C LEU A 339 20.96 -1.06 -5.95
N PRO A 340 22.16 -1.54 -6.37
CA PRO A 340 22.28 -2.85 -7.01
C PRO A 340 22.01 -4.05 -6.06
N ASN A 341 22.03 -3.82 -4.75
CA ASN A 341 21.88 -4.86 -3.73
C ASN A 341 20.44 -5.00 -3.24
N LEU A 342 19.55 -4.06 -3.62
CA LEU A 342 18.18 -4.08 -3.16
C LEU A 342 17.44 -5.33 -3.68
N GLY A 343 16.74 -6.00 -2.75
CA GLY A 343 15.99 -7.21 -3.03
C GLY A 343 14.77 -6.99 -3.93
N ALA A 344 14.18 -8.07 -4.43
CA ALA A 344 12.98 -8.04 -5.26
C ALA A 344 11.79 -7.36 -4.53
N LEU A 345 10.96 -6.70 -5.30
CA LEU A 345 9.67 -6.18 -4.83
C LEU A 345 8.59 -7.22 -5.12
N TYR A 346 8.14 -7.89 -4.10
CA TYR A 346 7.18 -8.99 -4.22
C TYR A 346 5.87 -8.56 -4.90
N GLY A 347 5.56 -9.21 -6.03
CA GLY A 347 4.38 -8.93 -6.85
C GLY A 347 4.40 -7.56 -7.54
N ARG A 348 5.57 -6.95 -7.75
CA ARG A 348 5.78 -5.70 -8.47
C ARG A 348 6.92 -5.85 -9.45
N MET A 349 6.59 -6.09 -10.72
CA MET A 349 7.57 -6.44 -11.77
C MET A 349 8.53 -7.54 -11.33
N GLU A 350 8.02 -8.50 -10.58
CA GLU A 350 8.80 -9.57 -9.99
C GLU A 350 9.10 -10.65 -11.02
N ILE A 351 10.38 -10.91 -11.26
CA ILE A 351 10.83 -11.98 -12.15
C ILE A 351 10.93 -13.27 -11.34
N LEU A 352 10.31 -14.31 -11.84
CA LEU A 352 10.20 -15.61 -11.17
C LEU A 352 10.97 -16.69 -11.95
N GLY A 353 11.59 -17.63 -11.22
CA GLY A 353 12.16 -18.85 -11.81
C GLY A 353 13.33 -18.58 -12.73
N GLU A 354 14.39 -17.94 -12.24
CA GLU A 354 15.62 -17.60 -13.01
C GLU A 354 16.23 -18.82 -13.76
N ASP A 355 15.98 -20.05 -13.31
CA ASP A 355 16.48 -21.28 -13.94
C ASP A 355 15.53 -21.87 -15.00
N LEU A 356 14.39 -21.23 -15.25
CA LEU A 356 13.41 -21.70 -16.22
C LEU A 356 13.77 -21.24 -17.64
N PRO A 357 13.39 -22.02 -18.68
CA PRO A 357 13.63 -21.62 -20.08
C PRO A 357 12.65 -20.54 -20.58
N ILE A 358 11.83 -19.98 -19.73
CA ILE A 358 10.87 -18.91 -20.00
C ILE A 358 11.05 -17.79 -18.96
N ASP A 359 10.72 -16.56 -19.34
CA ASP A 359 10.64 -15.45 -18.38
C ASP A 359 9.22 -15.40 -17.78
N ILE A 360 9.08 -15.49 -16.46
CA ILE A 360 7.80 -15.31 -15.78
C ILE A 360 7.84 -14.01 -14.99
N ILE A 361 6.90 -13.09 -15.26
CA ILE A 361 6.78 -11.79 -14.58
C ILE A 361 5.46 -11.75 -13.81
N SER A 362 5.53 -11.50 -12.50
CA SER A 362 4.36 -11.31 -11.65
C SER A 362 4.19 -9.85 -11.29
N ASP A 363 3.00 -9.29 -11.53
CA ASP A 363 2.67 -7.91 -11.22
C ASP A 363 1.24 -7.72 -10.74
N PHE A 364 1.02 -6.71 -9.90
CA PHE A 364 -0.29 -6.36 -9.35
C PHE A 364 -1.08 -5.39 -10.24
N ALA A 365 -0.64 -5.09 -11.46
CA ALA A 365 -1.33 -4.20 -12.38
C ALA A 365 -2.78 -4.65 -12.62
N HIS A 366 -3.73 -3.80 -12.24
CA HIS A 366 -5.18 -4.05 -12.32
C HIS A 366 -5.96 -2.82 -12.82
N THR A 367 -5.24 -1.76 -13.19
CA THR A 367 -5.78 -0.54 -13.79
C THR A 367 -5.29 -0.40 -15.23
N PRO A 368 -6.03 0.31 -16.12
CA PRO A 368 -5.57 0.52 -17.50
C PRO A 368 -4.16 1.13 -17.57
N ASP A 369 -3.87 2.17 -16.77
CA ASP A 369 -2.53 2.77 -16.68
C ASP A 369 -1.48 1.76 -16.17
N GLY A 370 -1.83 0.95 -15.17
CA GLY A 370 -0.96 -0.11 -14.65
C GLY A 370 -0.58 -1.13 -15.74
N TYR A 371 -1.53 -1.61 -16.53
CA TYR A 371 -1.25 -2.52 -17.65
C TYR A 371 -0.39 -1.87 -18.73
N LYS A 372 -0.67 -0.61 -19.08
CA LYS A 372 0.13 0.12 -20.04
C LYS A 372 1.58 0.22 -19.59
N LYS A 373 1.83 0.65 -18.36
CA LYS A 373 3.18 0.74 -17.79
C LYS A 373 3.88 -0.62 -17.68
N LEU A 374 3.15 -1.68 -17.31
CA LEU A 374 3.67 -3.05 -17.26
C LEU A 374 4.14 -3.51 -18.65
N LEU A 375 3.35 -3.32 -19.69
CA LEU A 375 3.70 -3.70 -21.06
C LEU A 375 4.83 -2.82 -21.61
N GLU A 376 4.85 -1.53 -21.32
CA GLU A 376 5.95 -0.62 -21.69
C GLU A 376 7.26 -1.04 -21.01
N ALA A 377 7.25 -1.30 -19.72
CA ALA A 377 8.43 -1.71 -18.97
C ALA A 377 9.00 -3.05 -19.42
N THR A 378 8.14 -3.97 -19.82
CA THR A 378 8.57 -5.30 -20.30
C THR A 378 8.97 -5.31 -21.77
N ARG A 379 8.89 -4.17 -22.48
CA ARG A 379 9.14 -4.11 -23.95
C ARG A 379 10.48 -4.68 -24.36
N GLU A 380 11.57 -4.33 -23.68
CA GLU A 380 12.90 -4.85 -23.97
C GLU A 380 13.05 -6.34 -23.62
N ILE A 381 12.36 -6.80 -22.57
CA ILE A 381 12.31 -8.22 -22.20
C ILE A 381 11.58 -9.03 -23.27
N ARG A 382 10.47 -8.49 -23.79
CA ARG A 382 9.59 -9.12 -24.77
C ARG A 382 10.14 -9.05 -26.22
N LYS A 383 11.18 -8.27 -26.45
CA LYS A 383 11.71 -8.03 -27.78
C LYS A 383 12.08 -9.34 -28.51
N ASN A 384 11.43 -9.58 -29.65
CA ASN A 384 11.58 -10.82 -30.46
C ASN A 384 11.17 -12.10 -29.73
N LYS A 385 10.34 -12.00 -28.68
CA LYS A 385 9.80 -13.14 -27.92
C LYS A 385 8.28 -13.13 -27.99
N ARG A 386 7.67 -14.31 -28.01
CA ARG A 386 6.23 -14.44 -27.86
C ARG A 386 5.84 -14.09 -26.43
N THR A 387 4.79 -13.29 -26.26
CA THR A 387 4.28 -12.82 -24.97
C THR A 387 2.91 -13.44 -24.67
N LEU A 388 2.80 -14.14 -23.56
CA LEU A 388 1.56 -14.65 -23.03
C LEU A 388 1.19 -13.85 -21.79
N LEU A 389 -0.07 -13.37 -21.68
CA LEU A 389 -0.52 -12.54 -20.59
C LEU A 389 -1.75 -13.16 -19.91
N LEU A 390 -1.68 -13.36 -18.61
CA LEU A 390 -2.81 -13.74 -17.76
C LEU A 390 -3.32 -12.52 -17.01
N THR A 391 -4.64 -12.30 -17.06
CA THR A 391 -5.30 -11.23 -16.34
C THR A 391 -6.62 -11.67 -15.73
N GLY A 392 -7.08 -10.93 -14.69
CA GLY A 392 -8.38 -11.15 -14.07
C GLY A 392 -9.02 -9.88 -13.57
N MET A 393 -10.35 -9.91 -13.49
CA MET A 393 -11.15 -8.83 -12.89
C MET A 393 -11.68 -9.29 -11.52
N GLY A 394 -11.56 -8.44 -10.51
CA GLY A 394 -12.13 -8.68 -9.19
C GLY A 394 -13.57 -8.19 -9.09
N GLY A 395 -14.43 -8.95 -8.42
CA GLY A 395 -15.79 -8.53 -8.07
C GLY A 395 -15.82 -7.45 -6.98
N GLY A 396 -16.93 -6.71 -6.87
CA GLY A 396 -17.09 -5.59 -5.95
C GLY A 396 -16.14 -4.43 -6.25
N ARG A 397 -15.77 -4.26 -7.52
CA ARG A 397 -14.90 -3.20 -8.04
C ARG A 397 -15.53 -2.55 -9.27
N ASP A 398 -15.01 -1.41 -9.69
CA ASP A 398 -15.41 -0.80 -10.95
C ASP A 398 -15.01 -1.68 -12.13
N ILE A 399 -16.00 -2.35 -12.74
CA ILE A 399 -15.81 -3.22 -13.92
C ILE A 399 -15.87 -2.45 -15.24
N SER A 400 -16.24 -1.16 -15.24
CA SER A 400 -16.35 -0.35 -16.46
C SER A 400 -15.00 -0.17 -17.18
N LYS A 401 -13.89 -0.35 -16.47
CA LYS A 401 -12.53 -0.32 -17.02
C LYS A 401 -12.16 -1.57 -17.84
N GLY A 402 -12.97 -2.63 -17.77
CA GLY A 402 -12.70 -3.91 -18.44
C GLY A 402 -12.42 -3.79 -19.94
N PRO A 403 -13.24 -3.09 -20.75
CA PRO A 403 -12.98 -2.95 -22.18
C PRO A 403 -11.65 -2.24 -22.49
N LEU A 404 -11.29 -1.21 -21.75
CA LEU A 404 -10.02 -0.51 -21.94
C LEU A 404 -8.82 -1.40 -21.56
N ILE A 405 -8.96 -2.20 -20.51
CA ILE A 405 -7.95 -3.22 -20.16
C ILE A 405 -7.81 -4.22 -21.31
N GLY A 406 -8.93 -4.75 -21.85
CA GLY A 406 -8.93 -5.69 -22.97
C GLY A 406 -8.21 -5.15 -24.21
N GLU A 407 -8.43 -3.87 -24.55
CA GLU A 407 -7.73 -3.20 -25.64
C GLU A 407 -6.20 -3.16 -25.39
N ILE A 408 -5.77 -2.72 -24.21
CA ILE A 408 -4.36 -2.58 -23.85
C ILE A 408 -3.63 -3.93 -23.86
N ILE A 409 -4.21 -4.95 -23.21
CA ILE A 409 -3.57 -6.27 -23.11
C ILE A 409 -3.57 -7.05 -24.43
N SER A 410 -4.32 -6.60 -25.43
CA SER A 410 -4.26 -7.15 -26.80
C SER A 410 -2.91 -6.88 -27.50
N GLU A 411 -1.98 -6.15 -26.87
CA GLU A 411 -0.59 -6.09 -27.29
C GLU A 411 0.16 -7.43 -27.12
N ALA A 412 -0.31 -8.31 -26.21
CA ALA A 412 0.25 -9.63 -26.03
C ALA A 412 -0.16 -10.58 -27.16
N ASP A 413 0.71 -11.54 -27.50
CA ASP A 413 0.44 -12.52 -28.58
C ASP A 413 -0.68 -13.49 -28.21
N TYR A 414 -0.84 -13.80 -26.92
CA TYR A 414 -1.92 -14.65 -26.39
C TYR A 414 -2.35 -14.19 -25.00
N VAL A 415 -3.65 -14.20 -24.74
CA VAL A 415 -4.22 -13.77 -23.46
C VAL A 415 -5.07 -14.86 -22.83
N VAL A 416 -4.84 -15.13 -21.54
CA VAL A 416 -5.74 -15.93 -20.70
C VAL A 416 -6.52 -15.00 -19.79
N ILE A 417 -7.83 -14.94 -19.98
CA ILE A 417 -8.75 -14.13 -19.17
C ILE A 417 -9.36 -14.99 -18.07
N THR A 418 -9.27 -14.57 -16.83
CA THR A 418 -9.84 -15.25 -15.67
C THR A 418 -10.47 -14.25 -14.70
N THR A 419 -10.72 -14.65 -13.46
CA THR A 419 -11.07 -13.73 -12.37
C THR A 419 -9.88 -13.48 -11.46
N ASP A 420 -9.97 -12.43 -10.66
CA ASP A 420 -9.06 -12.27 -9.52
C ASP A 420 -9.86 -12.58 -8.27
N SER A 421 -10.58 -12.12 -7.59
CA SER A 421 -11.45 -12.51 -6.47
C SER A 421 -12.89 -12.18 -6.83
N PRO A 422 -13.67 -13.12 -7.40
CA PRO A 422 -14.99 -12.79 -7.97
C PRO A 422 -16.01 -12.37 -6.92
N ARG A 423 -15.82 -12.73 -5.66
CA ARG A 423 -16.76 -12.45 -4.57
C ARG A 423 -18.17 -12.98 -4.93
N ASP A 424 -19.18 -12.10 -4.88
CA ASP A 424 -20.58 -12.45 -5.16
C ASP A 424 -20.99 -12.17 -6.62
N GLU A 425 -20.05 -11.76 -7.48
CA GLU A 425 -20.32 -11.44 -8.87
C GLU A 425 -20.16 -12.65 -9.80
N ASP A 426 -20.90 -12.63 -10.91
CA ASP A 426 -20.84 -13.67 -11.92
C ASP A 426 -19.49 -13.61 -12.65
N VAL A 427 -18.77 -14.73 -12.61
CA VAL A 427 -17.46 -14.93 -13.25
C VAL A 427 -17.50 -14.63 -14.75
N GLU A 428 -18.57 -15.05 -15.46
CA GLU A 428 -18.73 -14.82 -16.90
C GLU A 428 -18.90 -13.33 -17.21
N VAL A 429 -19.62 -12.59 -16.36
CA VAL A 429 -19.78 -11.15 -16.49
C VAL A 429 -18.43 -10.44 -16.32
N LEU A 430 -17.67 -10.81 -15.29
CA LEU A 430 -16.35 -10.23 -15.01
C LEU A 430 -15.39 -10.44 -16.20
N MET A 431 -15.24 -11.67 -16.65
CA MET A 431 -14.38 -12.00 -17.80
C MET A 431 -14.88 -11.35 -19.10
N GLY A 432 -16.22 -11.33 -19.31
CA GLY A 432 -16.85 -10.73 -20.46
C GLY A 432 -16.64 -9.23 -20.60
N THR A 433 -16.36 -8.51 -19.50
CA THR A 433 -16.03 -7.07 -19.58
C THR A 433 -14.67 -6.84 -20.24
N ILE A 434 -13.66 -7.66 -19.91
CA ILE A 434 -12.34 -7.61 -20.55
C ILE A 434 -12.45 -8.07 -22.01
N GLU A 435 -13.16 -9.16 -22.26
CA GLU A 435 -13.37 -9.73 -23.60
C GLU A 435 -13.92 -8.71 -24.60
N LYS A 436 -14.81 -7.82 -24.16
CA LYS A 436 -15.38 -6.76 -25.01
C LYS A 436 -14.36 -5.81 -25.61
N GLY A 437 -13.21 -5.65 -24.96
CA GLY A 437 -12.12 -4.78 -25.43
C GLY A 437 -11.05 -5.51 -26.24
N MET A 438 -11.09 -6.84 -26.32
CA MET A 438 -10.07 -7.58 -27.08
C MET A 438 -10.10 -7.26 -28.56
N THR A 439 -8.95 -6.91 -29.13
CA THR A 439 -8.81 -6.52 -30.53
C THR A 439 -8.41 -7.68 -31.46
N HIS A 440 -8.06 -8.84 -30.92
CA HIS A 440 -7.76 -10.08 -31.63
C HIS A 440 -8.49 -11.29 -31.02
N LYS A 441 -8.36 -12.47 -31.66
CA LYS A 441 -9.01 -13.72 -31.21
C LYS A 441 -8.06 -14.71 -30.54
N ASN A 442 -6.81 -14.34 -30.31
CA ASN A 442 -5.81 -15.16 -29.64
C ASN A 442 -5.96 -15.03 -28.12
N TYR A 443 -7.12 -15.45 -27.61
CA TYR A 443 -7.39 -15.49 -26.17
C TYR A 443 -8.33 -16.64 -25.84
N GLU A 444 -8.31 -17.02 -24.57
CA GLU A 444 -9.30 -17.94 -23.98
C GLU A 444 -9.75 -17.46 -22.59
N LYS A 445 -10.93 -17.89 -22.17
CA LYS A 445 -11.45 -17.66 -20.82
C LYS A 445 -11.30 -18.92 -19.98
N VAL A 446 -10.71 -18.80 -18.79
CA VAL A 446 -10.55 -19.90 -17.84
C VAL A 446 -11.14 -19.49 -16.48
N TRP A 447 -12.14 -20.23 -16.01
CA TRP A 447 -12.98 -19.83 -14.87
C TRP A 447 -12.24 -19.78 -13.54
N PHE A 448 -11.37 -20.74 -13.28
CA PHE A 448 -10.63 -20.83 -12.02
C PHE A 448 -9.20 -20.33 -12.22
N ARG A 449 -8.78 -19.36 -11.39
CA ARG A 449 -7.47 -18.73 -11.53
C ARG A 449 -6.31 -19.72 -11.46
N THR A 450 -6.39 -20.71 -10.55
CA THR A 450 -5.35 -21.76 -10.47
C THR A 450 -5.21 -22.51 -11.80
N ASP A 451 -6.32 -22.83 -12.46
CA ASP A 451 -6.30 -23.53 -13.74
C ASP A 451 -5.84 -22.60 -14.87
N ALA A 452 -6.17 -21.30 -14.78
CA ALA A 452 -5.70 -20.29 -15.71
C ALA A 452 -4.17 -20.12 -15.66
N VAL A 453 -3.59 -20.07 -14.46
CA VAL A 453 -2.12 -20.01 -14.29
C VAL A 453 -1.46 -21.27 -14.84
N LYS A 454 -1.98 -22.46 -14.53
CA LYS A 454 -1.46 -23.72 -15.12
C LYS A 454 -1.57 -23.68 -16.65
N ARG A 455 -2.72 -23.25 -17.17
CA ARG A 455 -3.00 -23.21 -18.60
C ARG A 455 -2.02 -22.31 -19.35
N ILE A 456 -1.76 -21.10 -18.86
CA ILE A 456 -0.84 -20.20 -19.54
C ILE A 456 0.60 -20.73 -19.52
N ILE A 457 1.03 -21.38 -18.44
CA ILE A 457 2.33 -22.05 -18.37
C ILE A 457 2.39 -23.24 -19.33
N GLN A 458 1.30 -24.02 -19.47
CA GLN A 458 1.24 -25.13 -20.44
C GLN A 458 1.32 -24.66 -21.90
N LEU A 459 0.86 -23.46 -22.20
CA LEU A 459 0.96 -22.85 -23.54
C LEU A 459 2.35 -22.30 -23.85
N ALA A 460 3.13 -21.94 -22.82
CA ALA A 460 4.42 -21.30 -22.99
C ALA A 460 5.47 -22.26 -23.58
N GLU A 461 6.32 -21.79 -24.48
CA GLU A 461 7.45 -22.51 -25.08
C GLU A 461 8.78 -21.88 -24.62
N PRO A 462 9.91 -22.63 -24.70
CA PRO A 462 11.21 -22.04 -24.36
C PRO A 462 11.47 -20.72 -25.11
N GLY A 463 11.85 -19.68 -24.37
CA GLY A 463 12.08 -18.33 -24.91
C GLY A 463 10.88 -17.39 -24.78
N ASP A 464 9.68 -17.88 -24.42
CA ASP A 464 8.51 -17.04 -24.20
C ASP A 464 8.62 -16.16 -22.95
N VAL A 465 7.84 -15.08 -22.94
CA VAL A 465 7.58 -14.25 -21.76
C VAL A 465 6.15 -14.45 -21.30
N VAL A 466 5.97 -14.87 -20.05
CA VAL A 466 4.67 -15.05 -19.40
C VAL A 466 4.47 -13.95 -18.38
N ILE A 467 3.41 -13.15 -18.53
CA ILE A 467 3.05 -12.07 -17.61
C ILE A 467 1.82 -12.51 -16.80
N LEU A 468 1.96 -12.61 -15.48
CA LEU A 468 0.89 -12.89 -14.52
C LEU A 468 0.48 -11.57 -13.87
N ALA A 469 -0.61 -10.98 -14.37
CA ALA A 469 -1.08 -9.68 -13.92
C ALA A 469 -2.28 -9.77 -12.98
N SER A 470 -2.63 -8.65 -12.35
CA SER A 470 -3.74 -8.35 -11.46
C SER A 470 -3.62 -8.80 -10.01
N LYS A 471 -2.86 -9.85 -9.68
CA LYS A 471 -2.84 -10.45 -8.34
C LYS A 471 -1.53 -10.26 -7.58
N GLY A 472 -0.39 -10.20 -8.28
CA GLY A 472 0.92 -10.09 -7.64
C GLY A 472 1.16 -11.24 -6.65
N ARG A 473 1.41 -10.90 -5.38
CA ARG A 473 1.69 -11.86 -4.28
C ARG A 473 0.51 -12.12 -3.35
N GLU A 474 -0.72 -11.70 -3.69
CA GLU A 474 -1.88 -12.12 -2.89
C GLU A 474 -2.01 -13.64 -2.90
N ASP A 475 -2.04 -14.25 -1.72
CA ASP A 475 -2.03 -15.71 -1.52
C ASP A 475 -3.43 -16.31 -1.30
N TYR A 476 -4.48 -15.55 -1.65
CA TYR A 476 -5.88 -15.99 -1.54
C TYR A 476 -6.76 -15.43 -2.64
N GLU A 477 -7.88 -16.10 -2.87
CA GLU A 477 -9.05 -15.58 -3.59
C GLU A 477 -10.22 -15.43 -2.63
N ILE A 478 -11.07 -14.43 -2.86
CA ILE A 478 -12.32 -14.25 -2.16
C ILE A 478 -13.45 -14.73 -3.08
N LEU A 479 -14.10 -15.79 -2.68
CA LEU A 479 -15.25 -16.40 -3.37
C LEU A 479 -16.56 -15.91 -2.75
N GLN A 480 -17.68 -16.40 -3.28
CA GLN A 480 -19.04 -16.08 -2.85
C GLN A 480 -19.20 -16.20 -1.33
N GLY A 481 -19.93 -15.25 -0.73
CA GLY A 481 -20.14 -15.16 0.73
C GLY A 481 -18.88 -14.77 1.49
N GLY A 482 -17.86 -14.20 0.84
CA GLY A 482 -16.62 -13.76 1.49
C GLY A 482 -15.67 -14.89 1.88
N LYS A 483 -15.88 -16.10 1.38
CA LYS A 483 -15.02 -17.27 1.64
C LYS A 483 -13.64 -17.06 1.02
N LYS A 484 -12.60 -17.06 1.87
CA LYS A 484 -11.20 -17.04 1.40
C LYS A 484 -10.73 -18.47 1.12
N VAL A 485 -10.09 -18.66 -0.03
CA VAL A 485 -9.40 -19.89 -0.41
C VAL A 485 -7.96 -19.56 -0.75
N TRP A 486 -7.04 -20.45 -0.42
CA TRP A 486 -5.64 -20.25 -0.74
C TRP A 486 -5.41 -20.30 -2.26
N HIS A 487 -4.63 -19.36 -2.77
CA HIS A 487 -4.15 -19.32 -4.16
C HIS A 487 -2.93 -18.40 -4.23
N SER A 488 -1.92 -18.79 -5.01
CA SER A 488 -0.74 -17.94 -5.27
C SER A 488 -0.28 -18.16 -6.71
N ASP A 489 -0.41 -17.12 -7.53
CA ASP A 489 0.06 -17.15 -8.93
C ASP A 489 1.53 -17.58 -9.03
N PRO A 490 2.48 -16.96 -8.27
CA PRO A 490 3.88 -17.33 -8.35
C PRO A 490 4.17 -18.79 -8.00
N VAL A 491 3.54 -19.30 -6.95
CA VAL A 491 3.77 -20.70 -6.51
C VAL A 491 3.24 -21.67 -7.57
N VAL A 492 2.00 -21.47 -8.03
CA VAL A 492 1.38 -22.33 -9.05
C VAL A 492 2.17 -22.29 -10.36
N ALA A 493 2.61 -21.10 -10.79
CA ALA A 493 3.36 -20.93 -12.04
C ALA A 493 4.72 -21.62 -11.99
N ILE A 494 5.49 -21.44 -10.90
CA ILE A 494 6.81 -22.08 -10.74
C ILE A 494 6.67 -23.59 -10.70
N GLU A 495 5.73 -24.12 -9.91
CA GLU A 495 5.51 -25.56 -9.82
C GLU A 495 5.13 -26.17 -11.17
N GLU A 496 4.22 -25.55 -11.93
CA GLU A 496 3.79 -26.04 -13.23
C GLU A 496 4.91 -25.91 -14.27
N ALA A 497 5.68 -24.83 -14.26
CA ALA A 497 6.81 -24.63 -15.16
C ALA A 497 7.93 -25.65 -14.91
N LYS A 498 8.28 -25.92 -13.64
CA LYS A 498 9.25 -26.94 -13.29
C LYS A 498 8.84 -28.34 -13.78
N LYS A 499 7.55 -28.69 -13.62
CA LYS A 499 6.98 -29.95 -14.16
C LYS A 499 7.10 -30.02 -15.68
N LYS A 500 6.67 -28.95 -16.37
CA LYS A 500 6.64 -28.89 -17.83
C LYS A 500 8.03 -29.01 -18.44
N PHE A 501 9.01 -28.27 -17.89
CA PHE A 501 10.36 -28.17 -18.46
C PHE A 501 11.37 -29.13 -17.80
N ASN A 502 10.90 -30.02 -16.89
CA ASN A 502 11.75 -30.98 -16.15
C ASN A 502 12.91 -30.31 -15.39
N VAL A 503 12.67 -29.11 -14.83
CA VAL A 503 13.63 -28.40 -13.95
C VAL A 503 13.38 -28.81 -12.51
N LYS A 504 14.45 -29.12 -11.76
CA LYS A 504 14.37 -29.58 -10.35
C LYS A 504 14.12 -28.43 -9.37
#